data_a0e9263adcd8772fa4f2524fcf09ac00
#
_entry.id   a0e9263adcd8772fa4f2524fcf09ac00
#
_cell.length_a   1.000
_cell.length_b   1.000
_cell.length_c   1.000
_cell.angle_alpha   90.00
_cell.angle_beta   90.00
_cell.angle_gamma   90.00
#
_symmetry.space_group_name_H-M   'P 1'
#
loop_
_entity.id
_entity.type
_entity.pdbx_description
1 polymer ?
#
loop_
_entity_poly.entity_id
_entity_poly.type
_entity_poly.pdbx_seq_one_letter_code
_entity_poly.pdbx_strand_id
1 'polypeptide(L)'
;METFQEYDTVMISLSNGKEQEFAIMEEFDLEDKHYIVVSPVINDEIQEGFYIYRAVTIGEELEISKIEDEDEFAHVTEYFENH
;
A
#
# COMPACT_ATOMS: atom_id res chain seq x y z
N MET A 1 -20.66 -13.10 17.77
CA MET A 1 -20.02 -11.84 17.96
C MET A 1 -19.05 -11.51 16.86
N GLU A 2 -19.17 -10.35 16.34
CA GLU A 2 -18.35 -9.94 15.25
C GLU A 2 -16.98 -9.48 15.70
N THR A 3 -15.95 -9.97 15.04
CA THR A 3 -14.62 -9.51 15.31
C THR A 3 -14.33 -8.35 14.38
N PHE A 4 -14.13 -7.20 14.95
CA PHE A 4 -13.81 -6.03 14.17
C PHE A 4 -12.32 -6.03 13.91
N GLN A 5 -11.96 -6.10 12.67
CA GLN A 5 -10.57 -6.04 12.30
C GLN A 5 -10.23 -4.61 11.89
N GLU A 6 -9.34 -4.00 12.63
CA GLU A 6 -8.89 -2.67 12.30
C GLU A 6 -7.63 -2.73 11.48
N TYR A 7 -7.62 -1.98 10.40
CA TYR A 7 -6.43 -1.84 9.57
C TYR A 7 -5.89 -0.45 9.71
N ASP A 8 -4.58 -0.32 9.66
CA ASP A 8 -3.97 0.99 9.58
C ASP A 8 -4.31 1.59 8.23
N THR A 9 -4.57 2.87 8.23
CA THR A 9 -4.89 3.56 6.99
C THR A 9 -3.88 4.66 6.71
N VAL A 10 -3.74 4.97 5.42
CA VAL A 10 -2.84 6.03 4.97
C VAL A 10 -3.55 6.85 3.90
N MET A 11 -3.17 8.10 3.80
CA MET A 11 -3.66 8.97 2.74
C MET A 11 -2.61 9.02 1.64
N ILE A 12 -3.00 8.74 0.44
CA ILE A 12 -2.08 8.73 -0.70
C ILE A 12 -2.58 9.73 -1.73
N SER A 13 -1.68 10.59 -2.19
CA SER A 13 -2.00 11.57 -3.22
C SER A 13 -2.06 10.89 -4.57
N LEU A 14 -3.15 11.07 -5.27
CA LEU A 14 -3.34 10.50 -6.59
C LEU A 14 -2.82 11.47 -7.65
N SER A 15 -2.66 10.96 -8.87
CA SER A 15 -2.13 11.76 -9.97
C SER A 15 -3.02 12.95 -10.33
N ASN A 16 -4.28 12.91 -9.97
CA ASN A 16 -5.20 14.02 -10.22
C ASN A 16 -5.17 15.09 -9.12
N GLY A 17 -4.24 14.97 -8.17
CA GLY A 17 -4.10 15.93 -7.07
C GLY A 17 -5.01 15.70 -5.90
N LYS A 18 -5.85 14.68 -5.95
CA LYS A 18 -6.73 14.35 -4.84
C LYS A 18 -6.07 13.33 -3.93
N GLU A 19 -6.48 13.34 -2.68
CA GLU A 19 -6.01 12.35 -1.72
C GLU A 19 -7.06 11.28 -1.54
N GLN A 20 -6.61 10.05 -1.40
CA GLN A 20 -7.48 8.90 -1.22
C GLN A 20 -7.00 8.11 -0.01
N GLU A 21 -7.94 7.71 0.84
CA GLU A 21 -7.63 6.86 1.99
C GLU A 21 -7.49 5.41 1.53
N PHE A 22 -6.47 4.75 2.04
CA PHE A 22 -6.22 3.33 1.76
C PHE A 22 -5.98 2.59 3.06
N ALA A 23 -6.45 1.36 3.12
CA ALA A 23 -6.17 0.48 4.25
C ALA A 23 -4.93 -0.36 3.90
N ILE A 24 -4.01 -0.46 4.83
CA ILE A 24 -2.80 -1.27 4.66
C ILE A 24 -3.17 -2.71 4.96
N MET A 25 -3.19 -3.53 3.92
CA MET A 25 -3.59 -4.92 4.05
C MET A 25 -2.41 -5.83 4.37
N GLU A 26 -1.24 -5.47 3.88
CA GLU A 26 -0.05 -6.28 4.07
C GLU A 26 1.19 -5.42 3.91
N GLU A 27 2.28 -5.83 4.55
CA GLU A 27 3.57 -5.16 4.43
C GLU A 27 4.65 -6.22 4.30
N PHE A 28 5.66 -5.93 3.52
CA PHE A 28 6.80 -6.84 3.39
C PHE A 28 8.04 -6.08 2.94
N ASP A 29 9.19 -6.69 3.22
CA ASP A 29 10.47 -6.16 2.76
C ASP A 29 11.00 -7.05 1.65
N LEU A 30 11.56 -6.44 0.64
CA LEU A 30 12.14 -7.15 -0.48
C LEU A 30 13.34 -6.37 -0.99
N GLU A 31 14.51 -7.01 -0.99
CA GLU A 31 15.75 -6.40 -1.48
C GLU A 31 16.03 -5.03 -0.84
N ASP A 32 15.94 -4.98 0.47
CA ASP A 32 16.21 -3.79 1.28
C ASP A 32 15.22 -2.66 1.09
N LYS A 33 14.10 -2.95 0.48
CA LYS A 33 13.03 -1.96 0.30
C LYS A 33 11.77 -2.44 0.99
N HIS A 34 11.01 -1.51 1.49
CA HIS A 34 9.77 -1.81 2.19
C HIS A 34 8.58 -1.50 1.29
N TYR A 35 7.64 -2.43 1.22
CA TYR A 35 6.46 -2.28 0.38
C TYR A 35 5.20 -2.48 1.20
N ILE A 36 4.15 -1.80 0.81
CA ILE A 36 2.84 -1.97 1.43
C ILE A 36 1.83 -2.34 0.34
N VAL A 37 0.90 -3.20 0.71
CA VAL A 37 -0.21 -3.57 -0.15
C VAL A 37 -1.44 -2.94 0.44
N VAL A 38 -2.13 -2.13 -0.34
CA VAL A 38 -3.24 -1.33 0.17
C VAL A 38 -4.48 -1.51 -0.68
N SER A 39 -5.62 -1.26 -0.08
CA SER A 39 -6.92 -1.28 -0.76
C SER A 39 -7.63 0.04 -0.47
N PRO A 40 -8.34 0.61 -1.45
CA PRO A 40 -9.04 1.87 -1.22
C PRO A 40 -10.14 1.74 -0.17
N VAL A 41 -10.33 2.80 0.60
CA VAL A 41 -11.43 2.87 1.57
C VAL A 41 -12.37 3.97 1.11
N ILE A 42 -13.63 3.62 0.89
CA ILE A 42 -14.65 4.57 0.47
C ILE A 42 -15.84 4.38 1.37
N ASN A 43 -16.30 5.47 2.00
CA ASN A 43 -17.40 5.42 2.95
C ASN A 43 -17.22 4.38 4.05
N ASP A 44 -15.99 4.34 4.58
CA ASP A 44 -15.61 3.42 5.65
C ASP A 44 -15.62 1.95 5.26
N GLU A 45 -15.69 1.68 3.96
CA GLU A 45 -15.64 0.31 3.46
C GLU A 45 -14.39 0.09 2.62
N ILE A 46 -13.73 -1.04 2.85
CA ILE A 46 -12.54 -1.42 2.09
C ILE A 46 -13.00 -2.00 0.77
N GLN A 47 -12.51 -1.41 -0.32
CA GLN A 47 -12.90 -1.82 -1.67
C GLN A 47 -12.07 -2.99 -2.15
N GLU A 48 -12.55 -3.68 -3.17
CA GLU A 48 -11.80 -4.75 -3.79
C GLU A 48 -10.64 -4.18 -4.60
N GLY A 49 -9.58 -4.96 -4.70
CA GLY A 49 -8.40 -4.57 -5.44
C GLY A 49 -7.25 -4.24 -4.53
N PHE A 50 -6.05 -4.60 -4.98
CA PHE A 50 -4.84 -4.36 -4.23
C PHE A 50 -3.90 -3.50 -5.04
N TYR A 51 -3.28 -2.56 -4.38
CA TYR A 51 -2.27 -1.70 -4.99
C TYR A 51 -1.01 -1.81 -4.16
N ILE A 52 0.13 -1.87 -4.81
CA ILE A 52 1.41 -2.01 -4.13
C ILE A 52 2.17 -0.71 -4.26
N TYR A 53 2.58 -0.17 -3.13
CA TYR A 53 3.38 1.05 -3.07
C TYR A 53 4.65 0.81 -2.29
N ARG A 54 5.64 1.63 -2.55
CA ARG A 54 6.88 1.60 -1.81
C ARG A 54 6.76 2.57 -0.64
N ALA A 55 7.19 2.13 0.53
CA ALA A 55 7.14 2.95 1.73
C ALA A 55 8.55 3.20 2.23
N VAL A 56 8.88 4.46 2.46
CA VAL A 56 10.19 4.86 2.94
C VAL A 56 10.00 5.70 4.19
N THR A 57 10.74 5.38 5.23
CA THR A 57 10.71 6.16 6.45
C THR A 57 11.85 7.17 6.42
N ILE A 58 11.51 8.45 6.51
CA ILE A 58 12.49 9.52 6.56
C ILE A 58 12.29 10.24 7.88
N GLY A 59 13.24 10.03 8.81
CA GLY A 59 13.06 10.53 10.17
C GLY A 59 11.88 9.83 10.82
N GLU A 60 10.88 10.59 11.21
CA GLU A 60 9.66 10.02 11.81
C GLU A 60 8.50 9.98 10.83
N GLU A 61 8.74 10.37 9.59
CA GLU A 61 7.70 10.42 8.59
C GLU A 61 7.76 9.24 7.65
N LEU A 62 6.60 8.74 7.28
CA LEU A 62 6.48 7.68 6.31
C LEU A 62 6.10 8.29 4.96
N GLU A 63 6.95 8.08 3.97
CA GLU A 63 6.65 8.51 2.61
C GLU A 63 6.25 7.32 1.77
N ILE A 64 5.14 7.47 1.07
CA ILE A 64 4.63 6.42 0.22
C ILE A 64 4.76 6.86 -1.22
N SER A 65 5.44 6.05 -2.01
CA SER A 65 5.69 6.38 -3.41
C SER A 65 5.22 5.28 -4.33
N LYS A 66 4.83 5.71 -5.50
CA LYS A 66 4.46 4.78 -6.55
C LYS A 66 5.70 4.08 -7.07
N ILE A 67 5.55 2.81 -7.43
CA ILE A 67 6.63 2.05 -8.05
C ILE A 67 6.61 2.40 -9.53
N GLU A 68 7.62 3.11 -9.98
CA GLU A 68 7.69 3.58 -11.37
C GLU A 68 8.46 2.67 -12.31
N ASP A 69 9.37 1.87 -11.75
CA ASP A 69 10.17 0.94 -12.55
C ASP A 69 9.34 -0.31 -12.85
N GLU A 70 9.14 -0.60 -14.13
CA GLU A 70 8.35 -1.74 -14.55
C GLU A 70 8.92 -3.08 -14.08
N ASP A 71 10.24 -3.21 -14.08
CA ASP A 71 10.89 -4.44 -13.64
C ASP A 71 10.72 -4.60 -12.12
N GLU A 72 10.84 -3.53 -11.39
CA GLU A 72 10.64 -3.55 -9.95
C GLU A 72 9.19 -3.92 -9.65
N PHE A 73 8.25 -3.32 -10.34
CA PHE A 73 6.84 -3.58 -10.13
C PHE A 73 6.49 -5.04 -10.42
N ALA A 74 7.01 -5.58 -11.51
CA ALA A 74 6.77 -6.96 -11.86
C ALA A 74 7.35 -7.91 -10.81
N HIS A 75 8.56 -7.61 -10.33
CA HIS A 75 9.23 -8.42 -9.33
C HIS A 75 8.48 -8.41 -8.00
N VAL A 76 8.05 -7.25 -7.58
CA VAL A 76 7.30 -7.09 -6.33
C VAL A 76 5.94 -7.78 -6.42
N THR A 77 5.27 -7.64 -7.55
CA THR A 77 3.98 -8.28 -7.77
C THR A 77 4.11 -9.79 -7.73
N GLU A 78 5.14 -10.31 -8.38
CA GLU A 78 5.40 -11.74 -8.36
C GLU A 78 5.67 -12.25 -6.94
N TYR A 79 6.45 -11.50 -6.18
CA TYR A 79 6.71 -11.86 -4.79
C TYR A 79 5.41 -11.92 -3.99
N PHE A 80 4.57 -10.91 -4.15
CA PHE A 80 3.31 -10.84 -3.43
C PHE A 80 2.38 -12.00 -3.81
N GLU A 81 2.30 -12.33 -5.09
CA GLU A 81 1.42 -13.40 -5.56
C GLU A 81 1.86 -14.79 -5.12
N ASN A 82 3.15 -14.96 -4.93
CA ASN A 82 3.71 -16.25 -4.54
C ASN A 82 3.98 -16.40 -3.05
N HIS A 83 3.59 -15.42 -2.28
CA HIS A 83 3.91 -15.38 -0.86
C HIS A 83 2.80 -16.01 0.00
#